data_7bf3bd79180166f277dce35cdd6dfc0a
#
_entry.id   7bf3bd79180166f277dce35cdd6dfc0a
#
_cell.length_a   1.000
_cell.length_b   1.000
_cell.length_c   1.000
_cell.angle_alpha   90.00
_cell.angle_beta   90.00
_cell.angle_gamma   90.00
#
_symmetry.space_group_name_H-M   'P 1'
#
loop_
_entity.id
_entity.type
_entity.pdbx_description
1 polymer ?
#
loop_
_entity_poly.entity_id
_entity_poly.type
_entity_poly.pdbx_seq_one_letter_code
_entity_poly.pdbx_strand_id
1 'polypeptide(L)'
;MKRQLYQFIFFRLLGWKIKGTIPNELKKCVMMVMPHTSNYDFFLGLFTRGILNQEMNFVGKKELFIFPFGYYFKSIGGAPIDRSGGKNVVDAIVDIFNSRTVFRLAIAPEGTRKKVTELKTGFYYIALKANVPIVPVAFDYGTKEVRIGNPVKINGDYDSDMNQLLLPHFANVKGRIPENQFND
;
A
#
# COMPACT_ATOMS: atom_id res chain seq x y z
N MET A 1 -3.41 -22.37 -10.89
CA MET A 1 -3.81 -22.95 -9.58
C MET A 1 -3.87 -21.92 -8.45
N LYS A 2 -2.78 -21.30 -8.01
CA LYS A 2 -2.82 -20.33 -6.88
C LYS A 2 -3.78 -19.14 -7.08
N ARG A 3 -3.82 -18.53 -8.28
CA ARG A 3 -4.70 -17.38 -8.58
C ARG A 3 -6.18 -17.75 -8.49
N GLN A 4 -6.58 -18.91 -9.01
CA GLN A 4 -7.97 -19.38 -8.95
C GLN A 4 -8.42 -19.64 -7.50
N LEU A 5 -7.53 -20.19 -6.68
CA LEU A 5 -7.79 -20.38 -5.24
C LEU A 5 -7.97 -19.03 -4.54
N TYR A 6 -7.13 -18.03 -4.81
CA TYR A 6 -7.28 -16.68 -4.26
C TYR A 6 -8.60 -16.04 -4.69
N GLN A 7 -8.98 -16.16 -5.98
CA GLN A 7 -10.25 -15.66 -6.49
C GLN A 7 -11.44 -16.34 -5.81
N PHE A 8 -11.42 -17.66 -5.64
CA PHE A 8 -12.47 -18.41 -4.97
C PHE A 8 -12.64 -17.95 -3.52
N ILE A 9 -11.56 -17.91 -2.75
CA ILE A 9 -11.60 -17.47 -1.35
C ILE A 9 -12.08 -16.02 -1.26
N PHE A 10 -11.48 -15.12 -2.02
CA PHE A 10 -11.74 -13.69 -1.92
C PHE A 10 -13.15 -13.30 -2.38
N PHE A 11 -13.56 -13.77 -3.56
CA PHE A 11 -14.85 -13.39 -4.14
C PHE A 11 -16.01 -14.22 -3.59
N ARG A 12 -15.83 -15.55 -3.42
CA ARG A 12 -16.93 -16.45 -3.07
C ARG A 12 -17.09 -16.67 -1.57
N LEU A 13 -16.00 -16.93 -0.85
CA LEU A 13 -16.08 -17.22 0.59
C LEU A 13 -16.14 -15.93 1.42
N LEU A 14 -15.29 -14.95 1.12
CA LEU A 14 -15.21 -13.70 1.88
C LEU A 14 -16.18 -12.63 1.37
N GLY A 15 -16.67 -12.76 0.13
CA GLY A 15 -17.62 -11.83 -0.50
C GLY A 15 -17.02 -10.47 -0.86
N TRP A 16 -15.70 -10.38 -0.97
CA TRP A 16 -15.00 -9.17 -1.37
C TRP A 16 -15.03 -8.96 -2.88
N LYS A 17 -14.80 -7.72 -3.31
CA LYS A 17 -14.68 -7.32 -4.72
C LYS A 17 -13.42 -6.48 -4.90
N ILE A 18 -12.89 -6.45 -6.12
CA ILE A 18 -11.83 -5.52 -6.51
C ILE A 18 -12.41 -4.59 -7.56
N LYS A 19 -12.31 -3.28 -7.33
CA LYS A 19 -12.68 -2.21 -8.27
C LYS A 19 -11.42 -1.47 -8.69
N GLY A 20 -11.26 -1.26 -9.99
CA GLY A 20 -10.06 -0.67 -10.56
C GLY A 20 -8.91 -1.67 -10.72
N THR A 21 -7.83 -1.19 -11.28
CA THR A 21 -6.61 -1.95 -11.53
C THR A 21 -5.42 -1.00 -11.65
N ILE A 22 -4.23 -1.51 -11.41
CA ILE A 22 -2.99 -0.77 -11.70
C ILE A 22 -2.62 -1.06 -13.16
N PRO A 23 -2.40 -0.04 -14.01
CA PRO A 23 -1.93 -0.25 -15.39
C PRO A 23 -0.67 -1.12 -15.42
N ASN A 24 -0.61 -2.08 -16.34
CA ASN A 24 0.54 -2.99 -16.44
C ASN A 24 1.85 -2.26 -16.78
N GLU A 25 1.74 -1.15 -17.50
CA GLU A 25 2.83 -0.27 -17.91
C GLU A 25 3.43 0.48 -16.71
N LEU A 26 2.63 0.71 -15.67
CA LEU A 26 3.06 1.39 -14.45
C LEU A 26 3.91 0.44 -13.61
N LYS A 27 5.21 0.44 -13.88
CA LYS A 27 6.18 -0.44 -13.22
C LYS A 27 6.52 0.02 -11.80
N LYS A 28 6.45 1.33 -11.54
CA LYS A 28 6.83 1.93 -10.25
C LYS A 28 5.75 2.91 -9.78
N CYS A 29 5.30 2.76 -8.55
CA CYS A 29 4.38 3.69 -7.87
C CYS A 29 4.43 3.51 -6.36
N VAL A 30 3.98 4.53 -5.64
CA VAL A 30 3.62 4.40 -4.23
C VAL A 30 2.11 4.14 -4.16
N MET A 31 1.70 3.05 -3.53
CA MET A 31 0.30 2.73 -3.28
C MET A 31 -0.05 3.26 -1.88
N MET A 32 -0.86 4.31 -1.82
CA MET A 32 -1.39 4.88 -0.58
C MET A 32 -2.58 4.04 -0.14
N VAL A 33 -2.40 3.22 0.91
CA VAL A 33 -3.41 2.27 1.37
C VAL A 33 -4.09 2.79 2.63
N MET A 34 -5.39 3.04 2.57
CA MET A 34 -6.22 3.50 3.69
C MET A 34 -7.63 2.90 3.62
N PRO A 35 -8.36 2.85 4.76
CA PRO A 35 -7.85 2.90 6.12
C PRO A 35 -7.07 1.63 6.48
N HIS A 36 -6.10 1.76 7.41
CA HIS A 36 -5.32 0.63 7.91
C HIS A 36 -5.57 0.43 9.41
N THR A 37 -6.64 -0.26 9.73
CA THR A 37 -7.15 -0.40 11.10
C THR A 37 -7.01 -1.81 11.67
N SER A 38 -6.55 -2.78 10.87
CA SER A 38 -6.50 -4.18 11.28
C SER A 38 -5.34 -4.97 10.64
N ASN A 39 -4.93 -6.06 11.29
CA ASN A 39 -4.02 -7.05 10.67
C ASN A 39 -4.62 -7.75 9.45
N TYR A 40 -5.94 -7.77 9.32
CA TYR A 40 -6.62 -8.38 8.17
C TYR A 40 -6.36 -7.62 6.86
N ASP A 41 -6.03 -6.33 6.94
CA ASP A 41 -5.71 -5.49 5.78
C ASP A 41 -4.49 -6.05 5.01
N PHE A 42 -3.54 -6.65 5.73
CA PHE A 42 -2.41 -7.34 5.10
C PHE A 42 -2.86 -8.52 4.22
N PHE A 43 -3.83 -9.31 4.68
CA PHE A 43 -4.37 -10.42 3.89
C PHE A 43 -5.16 -9.93 2.69
N LEU A 44 -5.91 -8.82 2.81
CA LEU A 44 -6.59 -8.21 1.67
C LEU A 44 -5.57 -7.78 0.60
N GLY A 45 -4.47 -7.15 0.99
CA GLY A 45 -3.38 -6.81 0.09
C GLY A 45 -2.76 -8.03 -0.58
N LEU A 46 -2.53 -9.12 0.17
CA LEU A 46 -1.96 -10.37 -0.34
C LEU A 46 -2.88 -11.04 -1.37
N PHE A 47 -4.19 -11.12 -1.07
CA PHE A 47 -5.19 -11.64 -2.02
C PHE A 47 -5.25 -10.77 -3.27
N THR A 48 -5.33 -9.44 -3.13
CA THR A 48 -5.38 -8.50 -4.25
C THR A 48 -4.17 -8.66 -5.16
N ARG A 49 -2.96 -8.71 -4.59
CA ARG A 49 -1.71 -9.00 -5.30
C ARG A 49 -1.79 -10.29 -6.12
N GLY A 50 -2.24 -11.39 -5.47
CA GLY A 50 -2.34 -12.71 -6.11
C GLY A 50 -3.41 -12.79 -7.19
N ILE A 51 -4.55 -12.12 -7.00
CA ILE A 51 -5.66 -12.08 -7.95
C ILE A 51 -5.30 -11.25 -9.19
N LEU A 52 -4.72 -10.08 -8.99
CA LEU A 52 -4.28 -9.21 -10.08
C LEU A 52 -3.02 -9.73 -10.79
N ASN A 53 -2.32 -10.67 -10.18
CA ASN A 53 -1.04 -11.20 -10.65
C ASN A 53 -0.02 -10.08 -10.90
N GLN A 54 0.00 -9.10 -10.00
CA GLN A 54 0.88 -7.95 -10.08
C GLN A 54 1.85 -7.95 -8.91
N GLU A 55 3.08 -7.56 -9.16
CA GLU A 55 4.05 -7.34 -8.10
C GLU A 55 3.63 -6.13 -7.28
N MET A 56 3.31 -6.36 -6.00
CA MET A 56 3.06 -5.35 -4.99
C MET A 56 4.00 -5.61 -3.83
N ASN A 57 4.63 -4.57 -3.35
CA ASN A 57 5.71 -4.64 -2.38
C ASN A 57 5.33 -3.93 -1.09
N PHE A 58 5.94 -4.35 -0.01
CA PHE A 58 5.93 -3.65 1.26
C PHE A 58 7.35 -3.59 1.82
N VAL A 59 7.59 -2.66 2.72
CA VAL A 59 8.88 -2.52 3.38
C VAL A 59 8.78 -2.93 4.84
N GLY A 60 9.82 -3.58 5.33
CA GLY A 60 9.90 -4.02 6.71
C GLY A 60 11.30 -3.89 7.28
N LYS A 61 11.40 -4.00 8.60
CA LYS A 61 12.70 -4.01 9.27
C LYS A 61 13.56 -5.16 8.77
N LYS A 62 14.86 -4.94 8.60
CA LYS A 62 15.84 -5.94 8.11
C LYS A 62 15.80 -7.24 8.90
N GLU A 63 15.54 -7.15 10.22
CA GLU A 63 15.47 -8.29 11.13
C GLU A 63 14.33 -9.26 10.80
N LEU A 64 13.26 -8.80 10.13
CA LEU A 64 12.17 -9.66 9.67
C LEU A 64 12.59 -10.57 8.49
N PHE A 65 13.69 -10.25 7.83
CA PHE A 65 14.16 -10.96 6.64
C PHE A 65 15.29 -11.95 6.93
N ILE A 66 15.47 -12.35 8.20
CA ILE A 66 16.40 -13.38 8.64
C ILE A 66 15.76 -14.76 8.45
N PHE A 67 16.60 -15.78 8.23
CA PHE A 67 16.19 -17.18 8.13
C PHE A 67 15.44 -17.62 9.43
N PRO A 68 14.33 -18.40 9.31
CA PRO A 68 13.74 -18.94 8.08
C PRO A 68 12.71 -18.01 7.42
N PHE A 69 12.18 -17.01 8.12
CA PHE A 69 11.06 -16.18 7.69
C PHE A 69 11.38 -15.22 6.53
N GLY A 70 12.65 -14.90 6.35
CA GLY A 70 13.08 -13.95 5.32
C GLY A 70 12.71 -14.38 3.89
N TYR A 71 12.78 -15.68 3.59
CA TYR A 71 12.36 -16.21 2.29
C TYR A 71 10.87 -16.02 2.05
N TYR A 72 10.04 -16.26 3.07
CA TYR A 72 8.61 -16.05 2.99
C TYR A 72 8.28 -14.59 2.74
N PHE A 73 8.81 -13.67 3.56
CA PHE A 73 8.55 -12.23 3.39
C PHE A 73 9.00 -11.70 2.03
N LYS A 74 10.16 -12.11 1.53
CA LYS A 74 10.63 -11.76 0.18
C LYS A 74 9.68 -12.29 -0.90
N SER A 75 9.20 -13.54 -0.79
CA SER A 75 8.32 -14.18 -1.79
C SER A 75 6.97 -13.48 -1.92
N ILE A 76 6.48 -12.88 -0.84
CA ILE A 76 5.22 -12.12 -0.82
C ILE A 76 5.41 -10.61 -1.11
N GLY A 77 6.62 -10.18 -1.52
CA GLY A 77 6.90 -8.81 -1.96
C GLY A 77 7.57 -7.92 -0.91
N GLY A 78 8.01 -8.48 0.20
CA GLY A 78 8.73 -7.72 1.22
C GLY A 78 10.11 -7.24 0.76
N ALA A 79 10.46 -6.01 1.10
CA ALA A 79 11.78 -5.42 0.91
C ALA A 79 12.36 -4.99 2.27
N PRO A 80 13.56 -5.48 2.65
CA PRO A 80 14.18 -5.08 3.90
C PRO A 80 14.66 -3.62 3.83
N ILE A 81 14.44 -2.87 4.92
CA ILE A 81 15.04 -1.55 5.11
C ILE A 81 16.05 -1.64 6.25
N ASP A 82 17.26 -1.19 5.96
CA ASP A 82 18.26 -0.95 6.99
C ASP A 82 18.08 0.47 7.56
N ARG A 83 17.81 0.54 8.86
CA ARG A 83 17.63 1.78 9.59
C ARG A 83 18.84 2.11 10.48
N SER A 84 19.87 1.27 10.47
CA SER A 84 21.02 1.39 11.38
C SER A 84 22.07 2.40 10.94
N GLY A 85 22.08 2.79 9.66
CA GLY A 85 23.13 3.63 9.07
C GLY A 85 22.91 5.14 9.16
N GLY A 86 22.01 5.65 10.00
CA GLY A 86 21.71 7.10 10.07
C GLY A 86 21.03 7.68 8.81
N LYS A 87 20.81 6.86 7.79
CA LYS A 87 20.13 7.27 6.57
C LYS A 87 18.64 7.47 6.83
N ASN A 88 18.08 8.56 6.30
CA ASN A 88 16.65 8.78 6.36
C ASN A 88 15.90 7.63 5.67
N VAL A 89 14.84 7.12 6.31
CA VAL A 89 14.01 6.02 5.79
C VAL A 89 13.46 6.33 4.39
N VAL A 90 13.10 7.58 4.12
CA VAL A 90 12.66 8.03 2.79
C VAL A 90 13.73 7.77 1.75
N ASP A 91 14.98 8.19 2.01
CA ASP A 91 16.09 8.02 1.06
C ASP A 91 16.45 6.54 0.85
N ALA A 92 16.39 5.73 1.91
CA ALA A 92 16.61 4.29 1.79
C ALA A 92 15.55 3.61 0.89
N ILE A 93 14.30 4.06 0.95
CA ILE A 93 13.23 3.54 0.09
C ILE A 93 13.39 4.04 -1.36
N VAL A 94 13.79 5.29 -1.55
CA VAL A 94 14.10 5.85 -2.88
C VAL A 94 15.21 5.06 -3.57
N ASP A 95 16.25 4.64 -2.84
CA ASP A 95 17.29 3.77 -3.40
C ASP A 95 16.73 2.42 -3.87
N ILE A 96 15.76 1.86 -3.16
CA ILE A 96 15.09 0.63 -3.61
C ILE A 96 14.32 0.89 -4.92
N PHE A 97 13.62 2.03 -5.03
CA PHE A 97 12.96 2.42 -6.28
C PHE A 97 13.97 2.54 -7.44
N ASN A 98 15.12 3.14 -7.18
CA ASN A 98 16.17 3.34 -8.20
C ASN A 98 16.81 2.00 -8.65
N SER A 99 16.98 1.06 -7.72
CA SER A 99 17.65 -0.21 -7.98
C SER A 99 16.76 -1.27 -8.66
N ARG A 100 15.42 -1.11 -8.64
CA ARG A 100 14.49 -2.11 -9.19
C ARG A 100 13.84 -1.63 -10.47
N THR A 101 13.56 -2.55 -11.39
CA THR A 101 12.77 -2.27 -12.60
C THR A 101 11.28 -2.18 -12.31
N VAL A 102 10.79 -3.04 -11.42
CA VAL A 102 9.39 -3.05 -10.97
C VAL A 102 9.37 -2.89 -9.46
N PHE A 103 8.66 -1.88 -8.96
CA PHE A 103 8.46 -1.69 -7.53
C PHE A 103 7.19 -0.87 -7.26
N ARG A 104 6.12 -1.54 -6.82
CA ARG A 104 4.85 -0.92 -6.44
C ARG A 104 4.71 -1.02 -4.93
N LEU A 105 5.06 0.04 -4.23
CA LEU A 105 5.20 0.05 -2.78
C LEU A 105 3.90 0.42 -2.09
N ALA A 106 3.30 -0.51 -1.35
CA ALA A 106 2.17 -0.24 -0.48
C ALA A 106 2.62 0.38 0.85
N ILE A 107 2.06 1.53 1.19
CA ILE A 107 2.29 2.25 2.45
C ILE A 107 0.95 2.72 3.00
N ALA A 108 0.72 2.47 4.29
CA ALA A 108 -0.36 3.08 5.04
C ALA A 108 0.16 4.36 5.70
N PRO A 109 -0.36 5.56 5.34
CA PRO A 109 0.12 6.83 5.91
C PRO A 109 -0.20 6.99 7.40
N GLU A 110 -1.17 6.27 7.92
CA GLU A 110 -1.44 6.18 9.36
C GLU A 110 -0.22 5.63 10.13
N GLY A 111 0.57 4.75 9.53
CA GLY A 111 1.78 4.15 10.12
C GLY A 111 1.53 3.29 11.36
N THR A 112 0.28 3.08 11.72
CA THR A 112 -0.22 2.25 12.81
C THR A 112 -1.63 1.77 12.49
N ARG A 113 -2.17 0.85 13.29
CA ARG A 113 -3.58 0.41 13.21
C ARG A 113 -4.45 1.00 14.31
N LYS A 114 -3.90 1.92 15.10
CA LYS A 114 -4.62 2.70 16.10
C LYS A 114 -5.03 4.03 15.49
N LYS A 115 -6.03 4.67 16.09
CA LYS A 115 -6.47 6.01 15.70
C LYS A 115 -5.29 6.99 15.69
N VAL A 116 -5.21 7.78 14.63
CA VAL A 116 -4.25 8.88 14.48
C VAL A 116 -5.01 10.16 14.14
N THR A 117 -4.45 11.30 14.54
CA THR A 117 -4.96 12.63 14.23
C THR A 117 -4.29 13.21 12.98
N GLU A 118 -3.14 12.68 12.59
CA GLU A 118 -2.37 13.16 11.45
C GLU A 118 -1.79 12.01 10.65
N LEU A 119 -1.74 12.15 9.34
CA LEU A 119 -1.10 11.20 8.45
C LEU A 119 0.40 11.49 8.34
N LYS A 120 1.20 10.43 8.28
CA LYS A 120 2.64 10.54 8.05
C LYS A 120 2.91 10.88 6.59
N THR A 121 3.69 11.90 6.35
CA THR A 121 4.00 12.43 5.02
C THR A 121 5.05 11.62 4.25
N GLY A 122 5.67 10.63 4.88
CA GLY A 122 6.78 9.86 4.30
C GLY A 122 6.49 9.23 2.94
N PHE A 123 5.28 8.69 2.72
CA PHE A 123 4.87 8.11 1.45
C PHE A 123 4.89 9.12 0.30
N TYR A 124 4.48 10.36 0.59
CA TYR A 124 4.42 11.46 -0.36
C TYR A 124 5.84 11.87 -0.81
N TYR A 125 6.73 12.10 0.16
CA TYR A 125 8.12 12.47 -0.15
C TYR A 125 8.91 11.35 -0.82
N ILE A 126 8.56 10.07 -0.55
CA ILE A 126 9.11 8.93 -1.30
C ILE A 126 8.68 9.03 -2.76
N ALA A 127 7.39 9.23 -3.03
CA ALA A 127 6.86 9.34 -4.39
C ALA A 127 7.48 10.52 -5.13
N LEU A 128 7.57 11.69 -4.48
CA LEU A 128 8.14 12.90 -5.03
C LEU A 128 9.63 12.71 -5.39
N LYS A 129 10.45 12.22 -4.46
CA LYS A 129 11.89 12.00 -4.66
C LYS A 129 12.19 10.88 -5.67
N ALA A 130 11.37 9.82 -5.70
CA ALA A 130 11.52 8.73 -6.65
C ALA A 130 10.92 9.07 -8.03
N ASN A 131 10.26 10.22 -8.17
CA ASN A 131 9.56 10.67 -9.38
C ASN A 131 8.57 9.61 -9.90
N VAL A 132 7.73 9.08 -9.01
CA VAL A 132 6.71 8.07 -9.32
C VAL A 132 5.33 8.54 -8.88
N PRO A 133 4.24 8.13 -9.56
CA PRO A 133 2.90 8.50 -9.15
C PRO A 133 2.48 7.79 -7.86
N ILE A 134 1.46 8.37 -7.20
CA ILE A 134 0.74 7.75 -6.10
C ILE A 134 -0.54 7.10 -6.64
N VAL A 135 -0.81 5.87 -6.23
CA VAL A 135 -2.06 5.15 -6.52
C VAL A 135 -2.83 5.02 -5.20
N PRO A 136 -3.97 5.72 -5.03
CA PRO A 136 -4.77 5.55 -3.83
C PRO A 136 -5.48 4.19 -3.86
N VAL A 137 -5.44 3.45 -2.75
CA VAL A 137 -6.05 2.13 -2.60
C VAL A 137 -6.86 2.10 -1.31
N ALA A 138 -8.17 1.94 -1.44
CA ALA A 138 -9.06 1.89 -0.30
C ALA A 138 -9.48 0.45 0.05
N PHE A 139 -9.41 0.09 1.33
CA PHE A 139 -9.97 -1.14 1.88
C PHE A 139 -11.30 -0.84 2.55
N ASP A 140 -12.39 -0.94 1.79
CA ASP A 140 -13.74 -0.63 2.28
C ASP A 140 -14.44 -1.87 2.84
N TYR A 141 -14.45 -2.00 4.15
CA TYR A 141 -15.16 -3.07 4.85
C TYR A 141 -16.69 -2.87 4.85
N GLY A 142 -17.16 -1.64 4.65
CA GLY A 142 -18.59 -1.37 4.56
C GLY A 142 -19.23 -2.01 3.33
N THR A 143 -18.57 -1.92 2.19
CA THR A 143 -19.01 -2.50 0.92
C THR A 143 -18.29 -3.78 0.54
N LYS A 144 -17.29 -4.21 1.32
CA LYS A 144 -16.35 -5.30 1.03
C LYS A 144 -15.65 -5.11 -0.33
N GLU A 145 -15.06 -3.94 -0.52
CA GLU A 145 -14.39 -3.59 -1.77
C GLU A 145 -12.93 -3.17 -1.52
N VAL A 146 -12.03 -3.67 -2.35
CA VAL A 146 -10.72 -3.07 -2.55
C VAL A 146 -10.86 -2.16 -3.76
N ARG A 147 -10.77 -0.84 -3.52
CA ARG A 147 -10.88 0.18 -4.57
C ARG A 147 -9.49 0.69 -4.93
N ILE A 148 -9.08 0.47 -6.17
CA ILE A 148 -7.80 0.95 -6.71
C ILE A 148 -8.11 2.15 -7.60
N GLY A 149 -7.60 3.31 -7.21
CA GLY A 149 -7.77 4.55 -7.96
C GLY A 149 -6.79 4.67 -9.13
N ASN A 150 -6.96 5.74 -9.90
CA ASN A 150 -6.03 6.07 -10.96
C ASN A 150 -4.69 6.57 -10.41
N PRO A 151 -3.58 6.34 -11.12
CA PRO A 151 -2.30 6.93 -10.74
C PRO A 151 -2.36 8.45 -10.75
N VAL A 152 -1.96 9.07 -9.66
CA VAL A 152 -1.92 10.54 -9.47
C VAL A 152 -0.48 11.00 -9.52
N LYS A 153 -0.17 11.91 -10.43
CA LYS A 153 1.12 12.60 -10.47
C LYS A 153 1.05 13.80 -9.53
N ILE A 154 1.85 13.77 -8.49
CA ILE A 154 1.94 14.85 -7.48
C ILE A 154 2.83 15.98 -7.98
N ASN A 155 2.56 17.20 -7.51
CA ASN A 155 3.25 18.43 -7.95
C ASN A 155 4.24 18.99 -6.91
N GLY A 156 4.20 18.49 -5.67
CA GLY A 156 5.06 18.95 -4.57
C GLY A 156 4.33 19.83 -3.54
N ASP A 157 3.11 20.26 -3.83
CA ASP A 157 2.23 20.92 -2.86
C ASP A 157 1.42 19.84 -2.12
N TYR A 158 1.90 19.46 -0.93
CA TYR A 158 1.32 18.37 -0.14
C TYR A 158 -0.16 18.58 0.17
N ASP A 159 -0.54 19.77 0.62
CA ASP A 159 -1.91 20.05 1.04
C ASP A 159 -2.88 20.04 -0.14
N SER A 160 -2.47 20.66 -1.26
CA SER A 160 -3.25 20.64 -2.49
C SER A 160 -3.39 19.23 -3.05
N ASP A 161 -2.29 18.48 -3.18
CA ASP A 161 -2.30 17.12 -3.73
C ASP A 161 -3.12 16.15 -2.84
N MET A 162 -3.00 16.28 -1.51
CA MET A 162 -3.79 15.47 -0.58
C MET A 162 -5.27 15.76 -0.68
N ASN A 163 -5.67 17.02 -0.53
CA ASN A 163 -7.08 17.40 -0.40
C ASN A 163 -7.84 17.30 -1.74
N GLN A 164 -7.18 17.61 -2.85
CA GLN A 164 -7.85 17.64 -4.16
C GLN A 164 -7.74 16.33 -4.94
N LEU A 165 -6.65 15.57 -4.77
CA LEU A 165 -6.35 14.43 -5.63
C LEU A 165 -6.40 13.09 -4.92
N LEU A 166 -5.96 13.00 -3.66
CA LEU A 166 -5.80 11.71 -2.97
C LEU A 166 -6.92 11.40 -1.99
N LEU A 167 -7.25 12.29 -1.05
CA LEU A 167 -8.26 12.05 -0.03
C LEU A 167 -9.68 11.83 -0.58
N PRO A 168 -10.13 12.46 -1.67
CA PRO A 168 -11.45 12.17 -2.23
C PRO A 168 -11.70 10.71 -2.59
N HIS A 169 -10.63 9.93 -2.87
CA HIS A 169 -10.74 8.50 -3.14
C HIS A 169 -11.22 7.70 -1.91
N PHE A 170 -10.97 8.22 -0.71
CA PHE A 170 -11.29 7.57 0.56
C PHE A 170 -12.62 8.04 1.17
N ALA A 171 -13.34 8.91 0.48
CA ALA A 171 -14.65 9.38 0.94
C ALA A 171 -15.61 8.19 1.15
N ASN A 172 -16.29 8.17 2.31
CA ASN A 172 -17.25 7.13 2.70
C ASN A 172 -16.67 5.70 2.81
N VAL A 173 -15.35 5.55 2.87
CA VAL A 173 -14.70 4.26 3.11
C VAL A 173 -14.76 3.93 4.60
N LYS A 174 -15.09 2.68 4.93
CA LYS A 174 -15.14 2.19 6.31
C LYS A 174 -14.05 1.18 6.57
N GLY A 175 -13.18 1.44 7.54
CA GLY A 175 -12.20 0.49 8.04
C GLY A 175 -12.84 -0.69 8.78
N ARG A 176 -12.07 -1.75 9.03
CA ARG A 176 -12.53 -2.89 9.82
C ARG A 176 -12.89 -2.50 11.26
N ILE A 177 -12.14 -1.58 11.83
CA ILE A 177 -12.33 -1.00 13.16
C ILE A 177 -12.53 0.50 12.95
N PRO A 178 -13.79 0.97 12.75
CA PRO A 178 -14.06 2.37 12.36
C PRO A 178 -13.54 3.40 13.37
N GLU A 179 -13.53 3.06 14.66
CA GLU A 179 -13.02 3.93 15.72
C GLU A 179 -11.51 4.19 15.65
N ASN A 180 -10.77 3.34 14.93
CA ASN A 180 -9.33 3.48 14.68
C ASN A 180 -9.01 4.17 13.36
N GLN A 181 -10.03 4.47 12.56
CA GLN A 181 -9.84 5.10 11.26
C GLN A 181 -9.44 6.57 11.42
N PHE A 182 -8.53 7.02 10.55
CA PHE A 182 -8.30 8.45 10.34
C PHE A 182 -9.57 9.08 9.77
N ASN A 183 -10.04 10.13 10.39
CA ASN A 183 -11.13 10.97 9.91
C ASN A 183 -10.56 12.37 9.72
N ASP A 184 -10.77 12.89 8.53
CA ASP A 184 -10.48 14.27 8.17
C ASP A 184 -11.48 15.20 8.85
#